data_318b74b1cfbbd0083a173cd348ace8ea
#
_entry.id   318b74b1cfbbd0083a173cd348ace8ea
#
_cell.length_a   1.000
_cell.length_b   1.000
_cell.length_c   1.000
_cell.angle_alpha   90.00
_cell.angle_beta   90.00
_cell.angle_gamma   90.00
#
_symmetry.space_group_name_H-M   'P 1'
#
loop_
_entity.id
_entity.type
_entity.pdbx_description
1 polymer ?
#
loop_
_entity_poly.entity_id
_entity_poly.type
_entity_poly.pdbx_seq_one_letter_code
_entity_poly.pdbx_strand_id
1 'polypeptide(L)'
;MSSRTRPGYCRQDVNKTTWEVPEQYRELKQVGTGAYGTVCSAVNFRTGTKVAIKKLHRPFQSELFAKRAYRELRLLKHMKHENVIGLVDVFTADLSLDRFHDFYLVMPFMGTDLGKLMKLQNLSEDKVQFLVYQMLKGLKYIHSAGIIHRDLKPGNLAVNQECELKILDFGLARQADSEMTGYVVTRWYRAPEVILSWMHYTQTVDIWSVGCIMAEMLSGKPLFKGNDHLDQLTEIMKITGTPTQDFITKLQSQDVTVTVIECMLLLDPESRVTAAEALALPYFSEFREPEEETEAQPYDHSVDNSDLPLEQWKRKEKGRAVFIRETAL
;
A
#
# COMPACT_ATOMS: atom_id res chain seq x y z
N MET A 1 14.96 -37.52 -2.76
CA MET A 1 15.75 -37.01 -3.90
C MET A 1 16.07 -35.54 -3.60
N SER A 2 17.36 -35.22 -3.40
CA SER A 2 17.80 -33.81 -3.18
C SER A 2 17.53 -33.01 -4.45
N SER A 3 16.58 -32.09 -4.43
CA SER A 3 16.35 -31.18 -5.55
C SER A 3 17.60 -30.32 -5.68
N ARG A 4 18.33 -30.47 -6.79
CA ARG A 4 19.47 -29.56 -7.08
C ARG A 4 18.95 -28.14 -7.19
N THR A 5 19.51 -27.26 -6.39
CA THR A 5 19.25 -25.81 -6.47
C THR A 5 19.56 -25.30 -7.89
N ARG A 6 18.76 -24.38 -8.40
CA ARG A 6 18.99 -23.77 -9.71
C ARG A 6 20.37 -23.09 -9.75
N PRO A 7 21.18 -23.24 -10.82
CA PRO A 7 22.43 -22.51 -10.96
C PRO A 7 22.25 -20.98 -10.78
N GLY A 8 23.12 -20.34 -9.99
CA GLY A 8 23.04 -18.92 -9.65
C GLY A 8 22.00 -18.57 -8.56
N TYR A 9 21.42 -19.61 -7.89
CA TYR A 9 20.53 -19.46 -6.76
C TYR A 9 21.10 -20.16 -5.53
N CYS A 10 20.82 -19.62 -4.37
CA CYS A 10 21.12 -20.24 -3.08
C CYS A 10 19.84 -20.52 -2.30
N ARG A 11 19.89 -21.54 -1.46
CA ARG A 11 18.80 -21.95 -0.58
C ARG A 11 19.10 -21.52 0.84
N GLN A 12 18.16 -20.83 1.48
CA GLN A 12 18.27 -20.35 2.84
C GLN A 12 16.97 -20.66 3.58
N ASP A 13 17.09 -21.13 4.83
CA ASP A 13 15.93 -21.36 5.69
C ASP A 13 15.80 -20.19 6.68
N VAL A 14 14.66 -19.50 6.63
CA VAL A 14 14.34 -18.37 7.50
C VAL A 14 13.01 -18.66 8.21
N ASN A 15 13.03 -18.79 9.53
CA ASN A 15 11.84 -19.06 10.35
C ASN A 15 10.99 -20.23 9.82
N LYS A 16 11.62 -21.38 9.59
CA LYS A 16 10.99 -22.61 9.09
C LYS A 16 10.43 -22.53 7.66
N THR A 17 10.72 -21.45 6.94
CA THR A 17 10.36 -21.28 5.53
C THR A 17 11.62 -21.33 4.68
N THR A 18 11.62 -22.16 3.65
CA THR A 18 12.72 -22.22 2.68
C THR A 18 12.60 -21.12 1.66
N TRP A 19 13.68 -20.38 1.47
CA TRP A 19 13.86 -19.33 0.47
C TRP A 19 14.88 -19.79 -0.57
N GLU A 20 14.52 -19.75 -1.83
CA GLU A 20 15.42 -20.04 -2.93
C GLU A 20 15.57 -18.78 -3.77
N VAL A 21 16.69 -18.07 -3.57
CA VAL A 21 16.92 -16.72 -4.06
C VAL A 21 18.20 -16.63 -4.89
N PRO A 22 18.33 -15.67 -5.83
CA PRO A 22 19.60 -15.39 -6.50
C PRO A 22 20.73 -15.15 -5.51
N GLU A 23 21.93 -15.65 -5.82
CA GLU A 23 23.11 -15.58 -4.93
C GLU A 23 23.52 -14.14 -4.54
N GLN A 24 23.07 -13.15 -5.32
CA GLN A 24 23.30 -11.74 -5.00
C GLN A 24 22.55 -11.28 -3.75
N TYR A 25 21.47 -11.95 -3.35
CA TYR A 25 20.68 -11.60 -2.17
C TYR A 25 21.10 -12.46 -0.98
N ARG A 26 21.69 -11.83 0.01
CA ARG A 26 22.23 -12.50 1.21
C ARG A 26 21.67 -11.86 2.48
N GLU A 27 21.98 -12.49 3.62
CA GLU A 27 21.61 -12.02 4.96
C GLU A 27 20.08 -11.83 5.12
N LEU A 28 19.31 -12.81 4.63
CA LEU A 28 17.86 -12.77 4.73
C LEU A 28 17.42 -12.77 6.20
N LYS A 29 16.61 -11.77 6.58
CA LYS A 29 16.00 -11.67 7.92
C LYS A 29 14.52 -11.36 7.73
N GLN A 30 13.64 -12.17 8.32
CA GLN A 30 12.20 -11.92 8.28
C GLN A 30 11.86 -10.62 9.00
N VAL A 31 11.12 -9.74 8.31
CA VAL A 31 10.70 -8.44 8.83
C VAL A 31 9.18 -8.32 8.94
N GLY A 32 8.44 -9.18 8.22
CA GLY A 32 6.99 -9.19 8.27
C GLY A 32 6.37 -10.46 7.68
N THR A 33 5.14 -10.75 8.10
CA THR A 33 4.29 -11.79 7.51
C THR A 33 2.87 -11.27 7.43
N GLY A 34 2.26 -11.37 6.27
CA GLY A 34 0.87 -11.01 6.02
C GLY A 34 0.09 -12.17 5.40
N ALA A 35 -1.18 -11.95 5.14
CA ALA A 35 -2.08 -12.95 4.55
C ALA A 35 -1.60 -13.47 3.17
N TYR A 36 -0.88 -12.63 2.42
CA TYR A 36 -0.52 -12.91 1.02
C TYR A 36 0.97 -13.20 0.81
N GLY A 37 1.80 -13.08 1.85
CA GLY A 37 3.23 -13.33 1.70
C GLY A 37 4.03 -13.08 2.98
N THR A 38 5.28 -13.53 2.93
CA THR A 38 6.29 -13.26 3.95
C THR A 38 7.36 -12.36 3.37
N VAL A 39 7.80 -11.37 4.13
CA VAL A 39 8.81 -10.39 3.72
C VAL A 39 10.09 -10.60 4.51
N CYS A 40 11.22 -10.70 3.81
CA CYS A 40 12.55 -10.65 4.39
C CYS A 40 13.29 -9.40 3.92
N SER A 41 14.06 -8.78 4.81
CA SER A 41 15.12 -7.88 4.39
C SER A 41 16.31 -8.73 3.89
N ALA A 42 17.04 -8.20 2.91
CA ALA A 42 18.28 -8.81 2.39
C ALA A 42 19.25 -7.71 1.95
N VAL A 43 20.52 -8.07 1.77
CA VAL A 43 21.53 -7.20 1.15
C VAL A 43 21.77 -7.69 -0.26
N ASN A 44 21.65 -6.79 -1.24
CA ASN A 44 22.08 -7.04 -2.59
C ASN A 44 23.60 -6.82 -2.70
N PHE A 45 24.37 -7.88 -2.74
CA PHE A 45 25.84 -7.83 -2.76
C PHE A 45 26.44 -7.27 -4.05
N ARG A 46 25.65 -7.12 -5.12
CA ARG A 46 26.11 -6.47 -6.36
C ARG A 46 26.09 -4.94 -6.23
N THR A 47 25.11 -4.39 -5.54
CA THR A 47 24.91 -2.93 -5.42
C THR A 47 25.22 -2.41 -4.02
N GLY A 48 25.40 -3.27 -3.01
CA GLY A 48 25.56 -2.91 -1.60
C GLY A 48 24.26 -2.41 -0.95
N THR A 49 23.14 -2.39 -1.68
CA THR A 49 21.87 -1.83 -1.19
C THR A 49 21.05 -2.85 -0.41
N LYS A 50 20.31 -2.38 0.57
CA LYS A 50 19.36 -3.20 1.32
C LYS A 50 18.01 -3.24 0.60
N VAL A 51 17.42 -4.42 0.48
CA VAL A 51 16.16 -4.67 -0.20
C VAL A 51 15.17 -5.42 0.69
N ALA A 52 13.88 -5.32 0.37
CA ALA A 52 12.82 -6.15 0.92
C ALA A 52 12.41 -7.17 -0.15
N ILE A 53 12.41 -8.44 0.20
CA ILE A 53 11.99 -9.53 -0.69
C ILE A 53 10.70 -10.13 -0.14
N LYS A 54 9.60 -10.00 -0.90
CA LYS A 54 8.30 -10.60 -0.58
C LYS A 54 8.16 -11.93 -1.30
N LYS A 55 8.07 -13.02 -0.53
CA LYS A 55 7.69 -14.34 -1.05
C LYS A 55 6.18 -14.46 -0.98
N LEU A 56 5.51 -14.63 -2.12
CA LEU A 56 4.06 -14.81 -2.16
C LEU A 56 3.66 -16.19 -1.65
N HIS A 57 2.58 -16.25 -0.86
CA HIS A 57 2.05 -17.50 -0.31
C HIS A 57 1.14 -18.17 -1.34
N ARG A 58 1.62 -19.32 -1.89
CA ARG A 58 0.85 -20.17 -2.82
C ARG A 58 0.11 -19.35 -3.90
N PRO A 59 0.82 -18.49 -4.65
CA PRO A 59 0.18 -17.55 -5.60
C PRO A 59 -0.64 -18.26 -6.69
N PHE A 60 -0.41 -19.55 -6.92
CA PHE A 60 -1.05 -20.36 -7.96
C PHE A 60 -1.96 -21.47 -7.41
N GLN A 61 -2.48 -21.33 -6.18
CA GLN A 61 -3.42 -22.31 -5.64
C GLN A 61 -4.82 -22.22 -6.28
N SER A 62 -5.18 -21.07 -6.83
CA SER A 62 -6.41 -20.84 -7.59
C SER A 62 -6.24 -19.69 -8.58
N GLU A 63 -7.17 -19.58 -9.54
CA GLU A 63 -7.21 -18.48 -10.51
C GLU A 63 -7.29 -17.12 -9.82
N LEU A 64 -8.06 -17.01 -8.73
CA LEU A 64 -8.19 -15.78 -7.94
C LEU A 64 -6.85 -15.33 -7.36
N PHE A 65 -6.06 -16.26 -6.79
CA PHE A 65 -4.74 -15.95 -6.22
C PHE A 65 -3.74 -15.60 -7.32
N ALA A 66 -3.76 -16.30 -8.44
CA ALA A 66 -2.90 -16.02 -9.58
C ALA A 66 -3.22 -14.64 -10.21
N LYS A 67 -4.50 -14.32 -10.37
CA LYS A 67 -4.97 -13.00 -10.83
C LYS A 67 -4.49 -11.87 -9.90
N ARG A 68 -4.55 -12.08 -8.57
CA ARG A 68 -4.06 -11.11 -7.57
C ARG A 68 -2.55 -10.91 -7.64
N ALA A 69 -1.78 -12.02 -7.72
CA ALA A 69 -0.32 -11.95 -7.82
C ALA A 69 0.11 -11.21 -9.09
N TYR A 70 -0.51 -11.53 -10.23
CA TYR A 70 -0.23 -10.86 -11.50
C TYR A 70 -0.60 -9.37 -11.47
N ARG A 71 -1.74 -9.01 -10.86
CA ARG A 71 -2.14 -7.61 -10.68
C ARG A 71 -1.13 -6.85 -9.82
N GLU A 72 -0.72 -7.41 -8.66
CA GLU A 72 0.29 -6.79 -7.80
C GLU A 72 1.61 -6.53 -8.56
N LEU A 73 2.08 -7.52 -9.33
CA LEU A 73 3.26 -7.37 -10.18
C LEU A 73 3.11 -6.25 -11.21
N ARG A 74 1.95 -6.18 -11.90
CA ARG A 74 1.68 -5.14 -12.89
C ARG A 74 1.66 -3.74 -12.26
N LEU A 75 0.99 -3.59 -11.12
CA LEU A 75 0.89 -2.33 -10.40
C LEU A 75 2.26 -1.87 -9.92
N LEU A 76 3.03 -2.73 -9.25
CA LEU A 76 4.38 -2.41 -8.80
C LEU A 76 5.31 -1.99 -9.95
N LYS A 77 5.18 -2.63 -11.13
CA LYS A 77 5.94 -2.23 -12.31
C LYS A 77 5.50 -0.88 -12.88
N HIS A 78 4.21 -0.55 -12.78
CA HIS A 78 3.64 0.70 -13.29
C HIS A 78 4.01 1.90 -12.42
N MET A 79 4.06 1.72 -11.09
CA MET A 79 4.33 2.78 -10.12
C MET A 79 5.81 3.20 -10.16
N LYS A 80 6.05 4.47 -10.53
CA LYS A 80 7.38 5.11 -10.58
C LYS A 80 7.28 6.49 -9.95
N HIS A 81 7.25 6.53 -8.62
CA HIS A 81 7.12 7.74 -7.84
C HIS A 81 7.88 7.61 -6.52
N GLU A 82 8.46 8.69 -6.03
CA GLU A 82 9.27 8.68 -4.80
C GLU A 82 8.49 8.23 -3.56
N ASN A 83 7.20 8.57 -3.45
CA ASN A 83 6.35 8.22 -2.30
C ASN A 83 5.49 6.95 -2.55
N VAL A 84 5.80 6.18 -3.57
CA VAL A 84 5.15 4.89 -3.86
C VAL A 84 6.22 3.81 -3.98
N ILE A 85 5.97 2.65 -3.39
CA ILE A 85 6.91 1.54 -3.49
C ILE A 85 7.05 1.08 -4.94
N GLY A 86 8.28 0.94 -5.40
CA GLY A 86 8.61 0.46 -6.73
C GLY A 86 9.14 -0.97 -6.71
N LEU A 87 9.18 -1.59 -7.88
CA LEU A 87 9.76 -2.91 -8.10
C LEU A 87 11.23 -2.77 -8.49
N VAL A 88 12.12 -3.42 -7.74
CA VAL A 88 13.57 -3.49 -8.04
C VAL A 88 13.89 -4.71 -8.89
N ASP A 89 13.36 -5.87 -8.53
CA ASP A 89 13.57 -7.14 -9.23
C ASP A 89 12.38 -8.08 -8.99
N VAL A 90 12.26 -9.11 -9.79
CA VAL A 90 11.28 -10.18 -9.63
C VAL A 90 11.92 -11.50 -10.06
N PHE A 91 11.71 -12.56 -9.30
CA PHE A 91 12.30 -13.84 -9.65
C PHE A 91 11.50 -15.04 -9.18
N THR A 92 11.82 -16.18 -9.78
CA THR A 92 11.44 -17.51 -9.32
C THR A 92 12.62 -18.48 -9.54
N ALA A 93 12.78 -19.42 -8.65
CA ALA A 93 13.73 -20.53 -8.84
C ALA A 93 13.16 -21.61 -9.76
N ASP A 94 11.86 -21.65 -9.97
CA ASP A 94 11.16 -22.70 -10.72
C ASP A 94 11.42 -22.56 -12.24
N LEU A 95 11.93 -23.66 -12.84
CA LEU A 95 12.35 -23.68 -14.26
C LEU A 95 11.18 -23.92 -15.22
N SER A 96 10.18 -24.72 -14.84
CA SER A 96 9.03 -25.07 -15.69
C SER A 96 7.74 -24.44 -15.16
N LEU A 97 6.70 -24.36 -16.00
CA LEU A 97 5.37 -23.88 -15.59
C LEU A 97 4.70 -24.84 -14.62
N ASP A 98 4.87 -26.15 -14.82
CA ASP A 98 4.27 -27.18 -13.95
C ASP A 98 4.81 -27.13 -12.52
N ARG A 99 6.06 -26.68 -12.36
CA ARG A 99 6.73 -26.53 -11.07
C ARG A 99 6.77 -25.09 -10.60
N PHE A 100 5.98 -24.20 -11.18
CA PHE A 100 5.93 -22.79 -10.80
C PHE A 100 5.06 -22.61 -9.55
N HIS A 101 5.70 -22.62 -8.39
CA HIS A 101 5.06 -22.54 -7.07
C HIS A 101 5.47 -21.29 -6.29
N ASP A 102 6.76 -20.95 -6.36
CA ASP A 102 7.33 -19.83 -5.60
C ASP A 102 7.57 -18.62 -6.48
N PHE A 103 7.10 -17.47 -6.01
CA PHE A 103 7.27 -16.17 -6.69
C PHE A 103 7.68 -15.10 -5.72
N TYR A 104 8.66 -14.29 -6.12
CA TYR A 104 9.32 -13.31 -5.26
C TYR A 104 9.34 -11.93 -5.91
N LEU A 105 8.96 -10.91 -5.14
CA LEU A 105 9.01 -9.51 -5.51
C LEU A 105 10.10 -8.81 -4.68
N VAL A 106 10.99 -8.07 -5.32
CA VAL A 106 12.06 -7.32 -4.66
C VAL A 106 11.76 -5.83 -4.73
N MET A 107 11.82 -5.16 -3.60
CA MET A 107 11.48 -3.76 -3.42
C MET A 107 12.56 -3.05 -2.59
N PRO A 108 12.65 -1.72 -2.60
CA PRO A 108 13.51 -0.98 -1.69
C PRO A 108 13.16 -1.30 -0.22
N PHE A 109 14.17 -1.40 0.64
CA PHE A 109 13.96 -1.56 2.08
C PHE A 109 13.94 -0.20 2.76
N MET A 110 12.83 0.11 3.44
CA MET A 110 12.61 1.42 4.05
C MET A 110 12.92 1.48 5.57
N GLY A 111 13.18 0.34 6.18
CA GLY A 111 13.53 0.25 7.62
C GLY A 111 12.34 -0.13 8.48
N THR A 112 11.30 0.69 8.56
CA THR A 112 10.13 0.45 9.40
C THR A 112 8.83 0.85 8.71
N ASP A 113 7.70 0.63 9.38
CA ASP A 113 6.39 1.17 8.98
C ASP A 113 5.90 2.20 10.00
N LEU A 114 4.98 3.07 9.56
CA LEU A 114 4.44 4.16 10.38
C LEU A 114 3.76 3.65 11.66
N GLY A 115 3.12 2.47 11.61
CA GLY A 115 2.48 1.89 12.78
C GLY A 115 3.47 1.49 13.87
N LYS A 116 4.64 0.96 13.49
CA LYS A 116 5.73 0.69 14.43
C LYS A 116 6.38 1.99 14.92
N LEU A 117 6.56 2.96 14.03
CA LEU A 117 7.14 4.26 14.39
C LEU A 117 6.30 4.98 15.46
N MET A 118 4.97 5.04 15.29
CA MET A 118 4.06 5.65 16.25
C MET A 118 4.05 4.96 17.62
N LYS A 119 4.35 3.65 17.67
CA LYS A 119 4.48 2.93 18.95
C LYS A 119 5.78 3.22 19.69
N LEU A 120 6.81 3.66 18.98
CA LEU A 120 8.13 3.91 19.54
C LEU A 120 8.30 5.35 20.04
N GLN A 121 7.62 6.30 19.41
CA GLN A 121 7.76 7.73 19.71
C GLN A 121 6.53 8.53 19.33
N ASN A 122 6.29 9.62 20.03
CA ASN A 122 5.35 10.65 19.61
C ASN A 122 5.98 11.46 18.47
N LEU A 123 5.18 11.77 17.46
CA LEU A 123 5.61 12.57 16.32
C LEU A 123 5.36 14.06 16.59
N SER A 124 6.33 14.91 16.26
CA SER A 124 6.12 16.37 16.26
C SER A 124 5.15 16.75 15.15
N GLU A 125 4.52 17.90 15.28
CA GLU A 125 3.58 18.43 14.27
C GLU A 125 4.25 18.57 12.90
N ASP A 126 5.48 19.10 12.84
CA ASP A 126 6.27 19.21 11.60
C ASP A 126 6.47 17.86 10.91
N LYS A 127 6.75 16.81 11.71
CA LYS A 127 6.88 15.43 11.17
C LYS A 127 5.55 14.90 10.66
N VAL A 128 4.45 15.16 11.36
CA VAL A 128 3.10 14.78 10.91
C VAL A 128 2.78 15.47 9.59
N GLN A 129 3.01 16.78 9.51
CA GLN A 129 2.80 17.59 8.33
C GLN A 129 3.60 17.04 7.14
N PHE A 130 4.89 16.79 7.32
CA PHE A 130 5.77 16.25 6.27
C PHE A 130 5.37 14.84 5.81
N LEU A 131 5.00 13.95 6.74
CA LEU A 131 4.55 12.59 6.40
C LEU A 131 3.21 12.61 5.66
N VAL A 132 2.26 13.44 6.08
CA VAL A 132 0.95 13.56 5.39
C VAL A 132 1.12 14.18 4.01
N TYR A 133 1.98 15.18 3.86
CA TYR A 133 2.33 15.75 2.56
C TYR A 133 2.80 14.67 1.58
N GLN A 134 3.73 13.82 2.01
CA GLN A 134 4.24 12.72 1.19
C GLN A 134 3.17 11.66 0.85
N MET A 135 2.26 11.35 1.81
CA MET A 135 1.12 10.47 1.53
C MET A 135 0.23 11.03 0.42
N LEU A 136 -0.07 12.33 0.50
CA LEU A 136 -0.92 13.01 -0.49
C LEU A 136 -0.24 13.10 -1.86
N LYS A 137 1.08 13.36 -1.90
CA LYS A 137 1.87 13.32 -3.16
C LYS A 137 1.80 11.95 -3.82
N GLY A 138 2.04 10.89 -3.04
CA GLY A 138 1.92 9.51 -3.52
C GLY A 138 0.52 9.15 -3.99
N LEU A 139 -0.53 9.61 -3.27
CA LEU A 139 -1.92 9.36 -3.65
C LEU A 139 -2.34 10.13 -4.89
N LYS A 140 -1.92 11.38 -5.06
CA LYS A 140 -2.16 12.14 -6.30
C LYS A 140 -1.64 11.35 -7.50
N TYR A 141 -0.43 10.80 -7.40
CA TYR A 141 0.16 9.97 -8.44
C TYR A 141 -0.62 8.68 -8.70
N ILE A 142 -0.99 7.92 -7.65
CA ILE A 142 -1.78 6.68 -7.76
C ILE A 142 -3.15 6.94 -8.38
N HIS A 143 -3.83 8.00 -7.91
CA HIS A 143 -5.17 8.37 -8.37
C HIS A 143 -5.17 8.84 -9.82
N SER A 144 -4.13 9.54 -10.28
CA SER A 144 -3.99 9.96 -11.68
C SER A 144 -3.87 8.77 -12.65
N ALA A 145 -3.38 7.61 -12.17
CA ALA A 145 -3.40 6.36 -12.92
C ALA A 145 -4.79 5.67 -12.98
N GLY A 146 -5.81 6.23 -12.34
CA GLY A 146 -7.12 5.61 -12.20
C GLY A 146 -7.16 4.47 -11.16
N ILE A 147 -6.20 4.42 -10.23
CA ILE A 147 -6.07 3.38 -9.22
C ILE A 147 -6.52 3.93 -7.87
N ILE A 148 -7.26 3.13 -7.10
CA ILE A 148 -7.62 3.36 -5.70
C ILE A 148 -6.89 2.33 -4.85
N HIS A 149 -6.18 2.77 -3.80
CA HIS A 149 -5.39 1.88 -2.93
C HIS A 149 -6.27 1.00 -2.04
N ARG A 150 -7.28 1.57 -1.37
CA ARG A 150 -8.35 0.94 -0.57
C ARG A 150 -7.94 0.25 0.73
N ASP A 151 -6.67 0.16 1.05
CA ASP A 151 -6.17 -0.43 2.30
C ASP A 151 -5.06 0.43 2.92
N LEU A 152 -5.20 1.76 2.85
CA LEU A 152 -4.29 2.64 3.54
C LEU A 152 -4.48 2.49 5.06
N LYS A 153 -3.36 2.27 5.73
CA LYS A 153 -3.24 2.15 7.19
C LYS A 153 -1.76 2.34 7.57
N PRO A 154 -1.45 2.63 8.82
CA PRO A 154 -0.06 2.86 9.24
C PRO A 154 0.91 1.74 8.89
N GLY A 155 0.45 0.47 8.90
CA GLY A 155 1.27 -0.68 8.54
C GLY A 155 1.59 -0.79 7.04
N ASN A 156 0.85 -0.07 6.18
CA ASN A 156 1.08 -0.01 4.72
C ASN A 156 1.81 1.27 4.28
N LEU A 157 2.39 2.00 5.23
CA LEU A 157 3.21 3.20 5.00
C LEU A 157 4.61 2.94 5.53
N ALA A 158 5.56 2.71 4.65
CA ALA A 158 6.97 2.52 5.02
C ALA A 158 7.66 3.87 5.23
N VAL A 159 8.50 3.94 6.25
CA VAL A 159 9.23 5.16 6.61
C VAL A 159 10.68 4.79 6.90
N ASN A 160 11.62 5.58 6.40
CA ASN A 160 13.04 5.45 6.70
C ASN A 160 13.48 6.41 7.84
N GLN A 161 14.78 6.44 8.11
CA GLN A 161 15.36 7.27 9.19
C GLN A 161 15.27 8.78 8.87
N GLU A 162 15.26 9.14 7.61
CA GLU A 162 15.16 10.50 7.09
C GLU A 162 13.70 10.99 7.01
N CYS A 163 12.73 10.22 7.53
CA CYS A 163 11.29 10.46 7.43
C CYS A 163 10.75 10.46 6.00
N GLU A 164 11.46 9.87 5.04
CA GLU A 164 10.90 9.63 3.72
C GLU A 164 9.88 8.50 3.78
N LEU A 165 8.73 8.70 3.13
CA LEU A 165 7.58 7.80 3.16
C LEU A 165 7.32 7.18 1.79
N LYS A 166 6.98 5.88 1.79
CA LYS A 166 6.46 5.19 0.60
C LYS A 166 5.19 4.41 0.94
N ILE A 167 4.17 4.56 0.08
CA ILE A 167 2.94 3.76 0.13
C ILE A 167 3.25 2.35 -0.36
N LEU A 168 2.83 1.35 0.45
CA LEU A 168 3.05 -0.08 0.20
C LEU A 168 1.74 -0.79 -0.15
N ASP A 169 1.86 -2.01 -0.66
CA ASP A 169 0.85 -3.07 -0.72
C ASP A 169 -0.38 -2.76 -1.59
N PHE A 170 -0.21 -2.96 -2.89
CA PHE A 170 -1.28 -2.87 -3.89
C PHE A 170 -2.14 -4.14 -4.01
N GLY A 171 -2.05 -5.08 -3.06
CA GLY A 171 -2.77 -6.36 -3.12
C GLY A 171 -4.30 -6.23 -3.14
N LEU A 172 -4.85 -5.11 -2.63
CA LEU A 172 -6.27 -4.79 -2.65
C LEU A 172 -6.63 -3.64 -3.60
N ALA A 173 -5.64 -3.03 -4.26
CA ALA A 173 -5.89 -1.91 -5.17
C ALA A 173 -6.74 -2.33 -6.37
N ARG A 174 -7.69 -1.47 -6.79
CA ARG A 174 -8.60 -1.71 -7.94
C ARG A 174 -8.99 -0.40 -8.63
N GLN A 175 -9.65 -0.55 -9.79
CA GLN A 175 -10.41 0.52 -10.44
C GLN A 175 -11.69 0.84 -9.66
N ALA A 176 -12.22 2.05 -9.80
CA ALA A 176 -13.38 2.55 -9.07
C ALA A 176 -14.67 1.72 -9.19
N ASP A 177 -14.82 0.88 -10.22
CA ASP A 177 -16.09 0.22 -10.58
C ASP A 177 -16.15 -1.29 -10.30
N SER A 178 -15.25 -1.90 -9.51
CA SER A 178 -15.23 -3.36 -9.36
C SER A 178 -15.79 -3.86 -8.03
N GLU A 179 -16.72 -4.87 -8.09
CA GLU A 179 -17.37 -5.52 -6.95
C GLU A 179 -16.41 -6.01 -5.84
N MET A 180 -16.84 -5.84 -4.59
CA MET A 180 -16.06 -6.19 -3.40
C MET A 180 -16.33 -7.60 -2.88
N THR A 181 -15.26 -8.33 -2.55
CA THR A 181 -15.30 -9.45 -1.61
C THR A 181 -14.82 -8.98 -0.24
N GLY A 182 -15.67 -9.09 0.78
CA GLY A 182 -15.34 -8.73 2.15
C GLY A 182 -14.25 -9.63 2.74
N TYR A 183 -13.20 -9.03 3.29
CA TYR A 183 -12.21 -9.73 4.11
C TYR A 183 -11.80 -8.87 5.32
N VAL A 184 -11.53 -9.51 6.46
CA VAL A 184 -11.20 -8.86 7.74
C VAL A 184 -9.79 -8.27 7.66
N VAL A 185 -9.70 -7.01 7.25
CA VAL A 185 -8.52 -6.16 7.39
C VAL A 185 -8.89 -5.01 8.31
N THR A 186 -7.94 -4.42 9.01
CA THR A 186 -8.16 -3.37 10.00
C THR A 186 -9.12 -2.30 9.48
N ARG A 187 -10.37 -2.33 9.93
CA ARG A 187 -11.48 -1.49 9.45
C ARG A 187 -11.43 -0.04 9.93
N TRP A 188 -10.54 0.25 10.87
CA TRP A 188 -10.47 1.56 11.56
C TRP A 188 -10.18 2.75 10.63
N TYR A 189 -9.60 2.48 9.47
CA TYR A 189 -9.22 3.49 8.48
C TYR A 189 -10.12 3.50 7.25
N ARG A 190 -11.19 2.67 7.23
CA ARG A 190 -12.09 2.57 6.08
C ARG A 190 -13.13 3.66 6.08
N ALA A 191 -13.34 4.27 4.92
CA ALA A 191 -14.41 5.23 4.71
C ALA A 191 -15.80 4.60 4.91
N PRO A 192 -16.82 5.36 5.39
CA PRO A 192 -18.16 4.85 5.64
C PRO A 192 -18.80 4.17 4.45
N GLU A 193 -18.64 4.74 3.24
CA GLU A 193 -19.16 4.19 2.00
C GLU A 193 -18.56 2.82 1.65
N VAL A 194 -17.31 2.56 2.04
CA VAL A 194 -16.67 1.24 1.91
C VAL A 194 -17.24 0.24 2.90
N ILE A 195 -17.51 0.65 4.14
CA ILE A 195 -18.09 -0.21 5.19
C ILE A 195 -19.53 -0.58 4.82
N LEU A 196 -20.30 0.38 4.29
CA LEU A 196 -21.67 0.20 3.83
C LEU A 196 -21.79 -0.57 2.50
N SER A 197 -20.66 -1.02 1.94
CA SER A 197 -20.61 -1.72 0.64
C SER A 197 -21.25 -0.93 -0.49
N TRP A 198 -21.10 0.40 -0.45
CA TRP A 198 -21.60 1.26 -1.52
C TRP A 198 -20.82 0.96 -2.80
N MET A 199 -21.51 0.56 -3.87
CA MET A 199 -20.87 0.04 -5.09
C MET A 199 -20.12 1.10 -5.90
N HIS A 200 -20.37 2.39 -5.63
CA HIS A 200 -19.82 3.54 -6.36
C HIS A 200 -18.99 4.44 -5.43
N TYR A 201 -17.88 3.93 -4.91
CA TYR A 201 -16.96 4.78 -4.16
C TYR A 201 -15.85 5.35 -5.07
N THR A 202 -15.36 6.52 -4.73
CA THR A 202 -14.36 7.26 -5.47
C THR A 202 -12.96 7.13 -4.85
N GLN A 203 -11.97 7.79 -5.44
CA GLN A 203 -10.59 7.86 -4.93
C GLN A 203 -10.51 8.51 -3.54
N THR A 204 -11.53 9.28 -3.14
CA THR A 204 -11.58 9.95 -1.83
C THR A 204 -11.73 9.00 -0.65
N VAL A 205 -11.98 7.69 -0.86
CA VAL A 205 -11.88 6.69 0.22
C VAL A 205 -10.46 6.60 0.80
N ASP A 206 -9.44 6.82 -0.02
CA ASP A 206 -8.05 6.85 0.43
C ASP A 206 -7.76 8.12 1.23
N ILE A 207 -8.40 9.25 0.90
CA ILE A 207 -8.29 10.51 1.64
C ILE A 207 -8.89 10.40 3.03
N TRP A 208 -10.04 9.70 3.18
CA TRP A 208 -10.57 9.35 4.50
C TRP A 208 -9.55 8.61 5.35
N SER A 209 -8.88 7.63 4.76
CA SER A 209 -7.84 6.87 5.46
C SER A 209 -6.67 7.77 5.90
N VAL A 210 -6.25 8.73 5.06
CA VAL A 210 -5.21 9.71 5.42
C VAL A 210 -5.65 10.56 6.61
N GLY A 211 -6.90 11.07 6.63
CA GLY A 211 -7.45 11.83 7.75
C GLY A 211 -7.42 11.03 9.06
N CYS A 212 -7.81 9.75 9.02
CA CYS A 212 -7.72 8.85 10.18
C CYS A 212 -6.28 8.66 10.67
N ILE A 213 -5.32 8.47 9.75
CA ILE A 213 -3.90 8.27 10.06
C ILE A 213 -3.30 9.56 10.64
N MET A 214 -3.61 10.73 10.07
CA MET A 214 -3.17 12.02 10.58
C MET A 214 -3.65 12.26 12.00
N ALA A 215 -4.94 12.02 12.27
CA ALA A 215 -5.51 12.13 13.60
C ALA A 215 -4.85 11.18 14.62
N GLU A 216 -4.52 9.95 14.19
CA GLU A 216 -3.80 8.98 15.04
C GLU A 216 -2.36 9.43 15.32
N MET A 217 -1.65 9.98 14.35
CA MET A 217 -0.28 10.51 14.55
C MET A 217 -0.25 11.63 15.60
N LEU A 218 -1.27 12.50 15.62
CA LEU A 218 -1.38 13.63 16.55
C LEU A 218 -1.85 13.19 17.94
N SER A 219 -2.81 12.26 18.02
CA SER A 219 -3.43 11.84 19.28
C SER A 219 -2.77 10.64 19.94
N GLY A 220 -1.94 9.89 19.21
CA GLY A 220 -1.31 8.65 19.66
C GLY A 220 -2.23 7.43 19.69
N LYS A 221 -3.48 7.53 19.22
CA LYS A 221 -4.46 6.42 19.19
C LYS A 221 -5.36 6.49 17.96
N PRO A 222 -5.82 5.30 17.45
CA PRO A 222 -6.75 5.26 16.35
C PRO A 222 -8.00 6.11 16.63
N LEU A 223 -8.38 6.93 15.63
CA LEU A 223 -9.52 7.84 15.74
C LEU A 223 -10.85 7.09 15.88
N PHE A 224 -11.07 6.06 15.08
CA PHE A 224 -12.29 5.25 15.03
C PHE A 224 -11.95 3.78 15.27
N LYS A 225 -12.11 3.29 16.51
CA LYS A 225 -11.72 1.93 16.91
C LYS A 225 -12.92 1.02 17.09
N GLY A 226 -13.59 0.68 16.00
CA GLY A 226 -14.72 -0.27 16.01
C GLY A 226 -14.30 -1.73 16.09
N ASN A 227 -15.09 -2.53 16.79
CA ASN A 227 -14.87 -3.98 16.98
C ASN A 227 -15.46 -4.80 15.81
N ASP A 228 -16.51 -4.31 15.17
CA ASP A 228 -17.13 -4.87 13.98
C ASP A 228 -17.56 -3.76 13.01
N HIS A 229 -18.29 -4.09 11.94
CA HIS A 229 -18.70 -3.11 10.92
C HIS A 229 -19.72 -2.10 11.44
N LEU A 230 -20.68 -2.53 12.28
CA LEU A 230 -21.70 -1.66 12.84
C LEU A 230 -21.10 -0.76 13.94
N ASP A 231 -20.26 -1.33 14.79
CA ASP A 231 -19.53 -0.58 15.81
C ASP A 231 -18.59 0.45 15.18
N GLN A 232 -17.94 0.10 14.08
CA GLN A 232 -17.10 1.05 13.33
C GLN A 232 -17.90 2.27 12.83
N LEU A 233 -19.09 2.05 12.26
CA LEU A 233 -19.99 3.14 11.86
C LEU A 233 -20.45 3.95 13.07
N THR A 234 -20.73 3.29 14.20
CA THR A 234 -21.10 3.97 15.44
C THR A 234 -19.96 4.86 15.94
N GLU A 235 -18.71 4.37 15.94
CA GLU A 235 -17.54 5.17 16.32
C GLU A 235 -17.35 6.38 15.38
N ILE A 236 -17.56 6.21 14.09
CA ILE A 236 -17.51 7.31 13.11
C ILE A 236 -18.60 8.33 13.45
N MET A 237 -19.85 7.88 13.61
CA MET A 237 -20.99 8.76 13.88
C MET A 237 -20.90 9.52 15.21
N LYS A 238 -20.17 9.01 16.21
CA LYS A 238 -19.89 9.76 17.45
C LYS A 238 -19.10 11.04 17.23
N ILE A 239 -18.25 11.08 16.22
CA ILE A 239 -17.37 12.21 15.90
C ILE A 239 -17.94 13.04 14.75
N THR A 240 -18.38 12.36 13.68
CA THR A 240 -18.89 13.02 12.46
C THR A 240 -20.42 13.16 12.47
N GLY A 241 -21.09 12.65 13.51
CA GLY A 241 -22.53 12.58 13.63
C GLY A 241 -23.22 13.89 13.32
N THR A 242 -24.54 13.88 13.03
CA THR A 242 -25.31 15.06 12.60
C THR A 242 -24.70 16.35 13.14
N PRO A 243 -24.22 17.27 12.27
CA PRO A 243 -23.50 18.45 12.73
C PRO A 243 -24.41 19.23 13.68
N THR A 244 -24.17 19.07 14.99
CA THR A 244 -24.81 19.93 15.98
C THR A 244 -24.15 21.29 15.89
N GLN A 245 -24.92 22.35 16.15
CA GLN A 245 -24.41 23.73 16.17
C GLN A 245 -23.18 23.86 17.09
N ASP A 246 -23.10 23.04 18.15
CA ASP A 246 -21.96 22.97 19.07
C ASP A 246 -20.70 22.36 18.42
N PHE A 247 -20.85 21.42 17.49
CA PHE A 247 -19.73 20.87 16.72
C PHE A 247 -19.21 21.91 15.75
N ILE A 248 -20.10 22.61 15.03
CA ILE A 248 -19.74 23.71 14.15
C ILE A 248 -19.04 24.86 14.93
N THR A 249 -19.48 25.13 16.16
CA THR A 249 -18.88 26.18 17.01
C THR A 249 -17.52 25.75 17.57
N LYS A 250 -17.30 24.47 17.87
CA LYS A 250 -15.98 23.91 18.24
C LYS A 250 -15.04 23.81 17.06
N LEU A 251 -15.55 23.65 15.83
CA LEU A 251 -14.84 23.69 14.56
C LEU A 251 -14.36 25.10 14.17
N GLN A 252 -14.88 26.14 14.80
CA GLN A 252 -14.35 27.52 14.68
C GLN A 252 -13.04 27.73 15.46
N SER A 253 -12.40 26.67 15.97
CA SER A 253 -11.02 26.76 16.39
C SER A 253 -10.17 27.10 15.16
N GLN A 254 -9.38 28.16 15.22
CA GLN A 254 -8.47 28.60 14.16
C GLN A 254 -7.27 27.65 14.00
N ASP A 255 -7.40 26.40 14.39
CA ASP A 255 -6.38 25.38 14.27
C ASP A 255 -6.43 24.79 12.85
N VAL A 256 -5.49 25.24 12.03
CA VAL A 256 -5.36 24.84 10.62
C VAL A 256 -5.24 23.33 10.48
N THR A 257 -4.62 22.66 11.45
CA THR A 257 -4.45 21.19 11.50
C THR A 257 -5.80 20.47 11.61
N VAL A 258 -6.70 20.97 12.47
CA VAL A 258 -8.04 20.43 12.64
C VAL A 258 -8.86 20.60 11.36
N THR A 259 -8.80 21.78 10.74
CA THR A 259 -9.49 22.04 9.46
C THR A 259 -9.06 21.08 8.34
N VAL A 260 -7.78 20.73 8.25
CA VAL A 260 -7.26 19.77 7.28
C VAL A 260 -7.85 18.37 7.51
N ILE A 261 -7.89 17.91 8.76
CA ILE A 261 -8.49 16.59 9.09
C ILE A 261 -9.98 16.57 8.75
N GLU A 262 -10.70 17.65 9.04
CA GLU A 262 -12.15 17.76 8.80
C GLU A 262 -12.51 17.65 7.32
N CYS A 263 -11.82 18.35 6.43
CA CYS A 263 -12.08 18.26 4.99
C CYS A 263 -11.75 16.87 4.40
N MET A 264 -10.90 16.09 5.08
CA MET A 264 -10.59 14.70 4.72
C MET A 264 -11.62 13.69 5.30
N LEU A 265 -12.34 14.05 6.37
CA LEU A 265 -13.29 13.18 7.08
C LEU A 265 -14.75 13.57 6.84
N LEU A 266 -15.06 14.19 5.73
CA LEU A 266 -16.44 14.46 5.32
C LEU A 266 -17.14 13.13 4.98
N LEU A 267 -18.37 12.94 5.51
CA LEU A 267 -19.18 11.75 5.27
C LEU A 267 -19.56 11.62 3.80
N ASP A 268 -19.91 12.74 3.17
CA ASP A 268 -20.19 12.81 1.74
C ASP A 268 -18.89 12.72 0.93
N PRO A 269 -18.67 11.63 0.17
CA PRO A 269 -17.46 11.44 -0.62
C PRO A 269 -17.29 12.49 -1.74
N GLU A 270 -18.40 13.07 -2.25
CA GLU A 270 -18.35 14.10 -3.31
C GLU A 270 -17.89 15.47 -2.76
N SER A 271 -18.11 15.71 -1.47
CA SER A 271 -17.66 16.93 -0.79
C SER A 271 -16.27 16.78 -0.16
N ARG A 272 -15.76 15.56 -0.05
CA ARG A 272 -14.45 15.25 0.52
C ARG A 272 -13.36 15.66 -0.45
N VAL A 273 -12.32 16.35 0.05
CA VAL A 273 -11.20 16.79 -0.80
C VAL A 273 -10.50 15.61 -1.50
N THR A 274 -10.03 15.87 -2.71
CA THR A 274 -9.11 15.00 -3.45
C THR A 274 -7.68 15.15 -2.94
N ALA A 275 -6.76 14.29 -3.35
CA ALA A 275 -5.35 14.41 -3.01
C ALA A 275 -4.74 15.73 -3.53
N ALA A 276 -5.11 16.16 -4.74
CA ALA A 276 -4.64 17.41 -5.34
C ALA A 276 -5.15 18.64 -4.60
N GLU A 277 -6.44 18.66 -4.21
CA GLU A 277 -7.04 19.73 -3.41
C GLU A 277 -6.44 19.80 -2.01
N ALA A 278 -6.22 18.66 -1.37
CA ALA A 278 -5.61 18.59 -0.05
C ALA A 278 -4.16 19.14 -0.06
N LEU A 279 -3.35 18.81 -1.07
CA LEU A 279 -2.00 19.35 -1.25
C LEU A 279 -1.99 20.88 -1.43
N ALA A 280 -3.08 21.46 -1.93
CA ALA A 280 -3.21 22.92 -2.12
C ALA A 280 -3.59 23.67 -0.83
N LEU A 281 -3.90 22.98 0.27
CA LEU A 281 -4.24 23.60 1.53
C LEU A 281 -3.04 24.36 2.11
N PRO A 282 -3.26 25.53 2.74
CA PRO A 282 -2.19 26.34 3.34
C PRO A 282 -1.33 25.58 4.35
N TYR A 283 -1.87 24.56 4.99
CA TYR A 283 -1.16 23.70 5.93
C TYR A 283 0.10 23.08 5.35
N PHE A 284 0.12 22.76 4.04
CA PHE A 284 1.26 22.13 3.38
C PHE A 284 2.17 23.11 2.62
N SER A 285 1.91 24.43 2.71
CA SER A 285 2.62 25.45 1.91
C SER A 285 4.14 25.45 2.11
N GLU A 286 4.63 25.06 3.28
CA GLU A 286 6.06 24.99 3.60
C GLU A 286 6.79 23.89 2.81
N PHE A 287 6.11 22.76 2.57
CA PHE A 287 6.71 21.61 1.88
C PHE A 287 6.28 21.51 0.41
N ARG A 288 5.29 22.32 0.01
CA ARG A 288 4.67 22.17 -1.30
C ARG A 288 5.56 22.67 -2.43
N GLU A 289 5.94 21.76 -3.31
CA GLU A 289 6.62 22.03 -4.58
C GLU A 289 5.74 21.48 -5.73
N PRO A 290 4.85 22.32 -6.33
CA PRO A 290 3.90 21.87 -7.36
C PRO A 290 4.57 21.21 -8.57
N GLU A 291 5.81 21.60 -8.90
CA GLU A 291 6.58 21.07 -10.01
C GLU A 291 7.02 19.61 -9.78
N GLU A 292 7.10 19.17 -8.52
CA GLU A 292 7.40 17.79 -8.13
C GLU A 292 6.16 16.91 -8.01
N GLU A 293 4.97 17.49 -8.06
CA GLU A 293 3.69 16.78 -8.04
C GLU A 293 3.42 16.10 -9.38
N THR A 294 4.01 14.94 -9.60
CA THR A 294 3.90 14.21 -10.87
C THR A 294 2.62 13.39 -11.01
N GLU A 295 2.19 13.13 -12.23
CA GLU A 295 1.08 12.27 -12.58
C GLU A 295 1.55 11.01 -13.29
N ALA A 296 0.85 9.90 -13.06
CA ALA A 296 1.12 8.64 -13.70
C ALA A 296 0.43 8.54 -15.05
N GLN A 297 0.95 7.71 -15.95
CA GLN A 297 0.19 7.28 -17.11
C GLN A 297 -1.01 6.42 -16.65
N PRO A 298 -2.17 6.51 -17.34
CA PRO A 298 -3.31 5.67 -17.01
C PRO A 298 -2.94 4.18 -16.97
N TYR A 299 -3.43 3.48 -15.95
CA TYR A 299 -3.21 2.05 -15.82
C TYR A 299 -4.20 1.27 -16.70
N ASP A 300 -3.69 0.31 -17.47
CA ASP A 300 -4.51 -0.57 -18.30
C ASP A 300 -5.20 -1.65 -17.46
N HIS A 301 -6.48 -1.50 -17.19
CA HIS A 301 -7.31 -2.42 -16.43
C HIS A 301 -7.86 -3.61 -17.23
N SER A 302 -7.58 -3.72 -18.52
CA SER A 302 -8.15 -4.76 -19.41
C SER A 302 -7.91 -6.19 -18.90
N VAL A 303 -6.75 -6.41 -18.28
CA VAL A 303 -6.40 -7.72 -17.69
C VAL A 303 -7.12 -7.96 -16.35
N ASP A 304 -7.43 -6.89 -15.61
CA ASP A 304 -8.10 -7.01 -14.31
C ASP A 304 -9.53 -7.52 -14.43
N ASN A 305 -10.15 -7.29 -15.59
CA ASN A 305 -11.50 -7.72 -15.92
C ASN A 305 -11.55 -9.06 -16.70
N SER A 306 -10.38 -9.67 -16.98
CA SER A 306 -10.33 -10.94 -17.70
C SER A 306 -10.40 -12.13 -16.74
N ASP A 307 -11.16 -13.15 -17.12
CA ASP A 307 -11.16 -14.46 -16.46
C ASP A 307 -10.36 -15.44 -17.32
N LEU A 308 -9.18 -15.78 -16.84
CA LEU A 308 -8.26 -16.65 -17.54
C LEU A 308 -8.03 -17.92 -16.71
N PRO A 309 -7.85 -19.09 -17.37
CA PRO A 309 -7.44 -20.31 -16.72
C PRO A 309 -6.09 -20.14 -15.98
N LEU A 310 -5.88 -20.87 -14.90
CA LEU A 310 -4.70 -20.80 -14.05
C LEU A 310 -3.38 -20.87 -14.84
N GLU A 311 -3.30 -21.77 -15.83
CA GLU A 311 -2.10 -21.94 -16.67
C GLU A 311 -1.79 -20.69 -17.52
N GLN A 312 -2.80 -19.95 -17.95
CA GLN A 312 -2.58 -18.70 -18.67
C GLN A 312 -2.08 -17.58 -17.73
N TRP A 313 -2.57 -17.53 -16.49
CA TRP A 313 -2.04 -16.62 -15.48
C TRP A 313 -0.58 -16.92 -15.16
N LYS A 314 -0.21 -18.19 -14.95
CA LYS A 314 1.18 -18.61 -14.74
C LYS A 314 2.09 -18.18 -15.90
N ARG A 315 1.65 -18.38 -17.16
CA ARG A 315 2.43 -17.99 -18.36
C ARG A 315 2.64 -16.48 -18.42
N LYS A 316 1.59 -15.68 -18.17
CA LYS A 316 1.67 -14.22 -18.15
C LYS A 316 2.64 -13.73 -17.08
N GLU A 317 2.56 -14.27 -15.87
CA GLU A 317 3.41 -13.87 -14.74
C GLU A 317 4.87 -14.26 -14.98
N LYS A 318 5.13 -15.49 -15.40
CA LYS A 318 6.48 -15.94 -15.71
C LYS A 318 7.10 -15.19 -16.88
N GLY A 319 6.36 -14.96 -17.95
CA GLY A 319 6.84 -14.17 -19.11
C GLY A 319 7.18 -12.74 -18.71
N ARG A 320 6.36 -12.11 -17.86
CA ARG A 320 6.60 -10.77 -17.37
C ARG A 320 7.81 -10.69 -16.42
N ALA A 321 7.99 -11.69 -15.56
CA ALA A 321 9.15 -11.80 -14.68
C ALA A 321 10.47 -11.91 -15.47
N VAL A 322 10.49 -12.73 -16.52
CA VAL A 322 11.65 -12.85 -17.42
C VAL A 322 11.94 -11.51 -18.09
N PHE A 323 10.93 -10.88 -18.69
CA PHE A 323 11.07 -9.59 -19.35
C PHE A 323 11.59 -8.48 -18.40
N ILE A 324 11.10 -8.42 -17.15
CA ILE A 324 11.57 -7.44 -16.17
C ILE A 324 13.05 -7.65 -15.86
N ARG A 325 13.48 -8.90 -15.66
CA ARG A 325 14.89 -9.19 -15.38
C ARG A 325 15.83 -8.88 -16.56
N GLU A 326 15.38 -9.11 -17.77
CA GLU A 326 16.16 -8.83 -18.97
C GLU A 326 16.28 -7.32 -19.26
N THR A 327 15.29 -6.52 -18.84
CA THR A 327 15.29 -5.06 -19.03
C THR A 327 15.89 -4.28 -17.86
N ALA A 328 16.13 -4.93 -16.72
CA ALA A 328 16.76 -4.34 -15.53
C ALA A 328 18.27 -4.60 -15.46
N LEU A 329 18.80 -5.40 -16.40
CA LEU A 329 20.25 -5.64 -16.63
C LEU A 329 20.78 -4.68 -17.67
#